data_559c930af43b674013bc2b997ee7ec55
#
_entry.id   559c930af43b674013bc2b997ee7ec55
#
_cell.length_a   1.000
_cell.length_b   1.000
_cell.length_c   1.000
_cell.angle_alpha   90.00
_cell.angle_beta   90.00
_cell.angle_gamma   90.00
#
_symmetry.space_group_name_H-M   'P 1'
#
loop_
_entity.id
_entity.type
_entity.pdbx_description
1 polymer ?
#
loop_
_entity_poly.entity_id
_entity_poly.type
_entity_poly.pdbx_seq_one_letter_code
_entity_poly.pdbx_strand_id
1 'polypeptide(L)'
;MEKEKILCTSESVTEGHPDKMCDQISDAILDELMRQDPMSRVACETCCTTGLVMVMGEITTKAYVDIQKIVRDTVREIGYTRGKYGFDADTCGVLTTLDEQSTDIAMGVDKALEAKENKMSDEDIEAIGAGDQGMMFGYASDETEEYMPYPIALAHKLALQLTKVRKDGTLTYLRPDGKTQVTAEYNEDGSVKRLDAVVLSTQHDPEVSQEQIHEDIKKYVFDEIIPAELVDDETKFFVNPTGRFVIGGPHGDSGLTGRKIIVDTYGGMARHGGGAFSGKDCTKVDRSAAYAARYAAKNIVAAGLAKKCEIQLSYAIGVAQPTSIAVDTFGTGKLSDTKLVEILRENFDFRPAGIIKMLDLRRPIYKQTAAYGHFGRNDLDLPWEKLDKAEDLKKYL
;
A
#
# COMPACT_ATOMS: atom_id res chain seq x y z
N MET A 1 15.04 14.03 -36.05
CA MET A 1 14.55 12.91 -35.21
C MET A 1 13.98 13.54 -33.95
N GLU A 2 12.69 13.35 -33.67
CA GLU A 2 12.15 13.73 -32.37
C GLU A 2 12.95 12.99 -31.29
N LYS A 3 13.33 13.70 -30.23
CA LYS A 3 14.01 13.10 -29.07
C LYS A 3 13.01 12.13 -28.42
N GLU A 4 13.44 10.91 -28.17
CA GLU A 4 12.60 9.91 -27.50
C GLU A 4 12.26 10.41 -26.09
N LYS A 5 10.95 10.33 -25.72
CA LYS A 5 10.46 10.80 -24.42
C LYS A 5 10.80 9.79 -23.32
N ILE A 6 11.23 10.26 -22.16
CA ILE A 6 11.39 9.43 -20.96
C ILE A 6 10.05 9.42 -20.24
N LEU A 7 9.30 8.33 -20.36
CA LEU A 7 7.96 8.21 -19.81
C LEU A 7 7.93 7.20 -18.66
N CYS A 8 7.20 7.53 -17.59
CA CYS A 8 6.87 6.63 -16.51
C CYS A 8 5.38 6.66 -16.22
N THR A 9 4.78 5.48 -16.03
CA THR A 9 3.35 5.32 -15.82
C THR A 9 3.09 4.57 -14.53
N SER A 10 2.15 5.07 -13.73
CA SER A 10 1.61 4.38 -12.56
C SER A 10 0.09 4.40 -12.57
N GLU A 11 -0.52 3.39 -11.97
CA GLU A 11 -1.97 3.32 -11.79
C GLU A 11 -2.36 3.30 -10.31
N SER A 12 -3.57 3.72 -10.02
CA SER A 12 -4.24 3.54 -8.74
C SER A 12 -5.69 3.13 -8.94
N VAL A 13 -6.32 2.68 -7.88
CA VAL A 13 -7.72 2.28 -7.87
C VAL A 13 -8.44 2.87 -6.66
N THR A 14 -9.76 3.03 -6.77
CA THR A 14 -10.57 3.46 -5.64
C THR A 14 -10.78 2.34 -4.61
N GLU A 15 -11.26 2.70 -3.43
CA GLU A 15 -11.64 1.75 -2.37
C GLU A 15 -12.69 0.73 -2.80
N GLY A 16 -13.48 1.04 -3.84
CA GLY A 16 -14.52 0.15 -4.39
C GLY A 16 -14.05 -0.84 -5.43
N HIS A 17 -12.78 -0.79 -5.84
CA HIS A 17 -12.21 -1.84 -6.69
C HIS A 17 -12.24 -3.19 -5.96
N PRO A 18 -12.62 -4.32 -6.61
CA PRO A 18 -12.79 -5.61 -5.94
C PRO A 18 -11.59 -6.06 -5.13
N ASP A 19 -10.38 -5.97 -5.68
CA ASP A 19 -9.16 -6.33 -4.95
C ASP A 19 -8.94 -5.43 -3.72
N LYS A 20 -9.18 -4.11 -3.85
CA LYS A 20 -9.04 -3.18 -2.73
C LYS A 20 -10.13 -3.32 -1.69
N MET A 21 -11.32 -3.75 -2.06
CA MET A 21 -12.35 -4.13 -1.11
C MET A 21 -11.88 -5.34 -0.27
N CYS A 22 -11.27 -6.34 -0.90
CA CYS A 22 -10.72 -7.50 -0.20
C CYS A 22 -9.59 -7.11 0.76
N ASP A 23 -8.67 -6.23 0.34
CA ASP A 23 -7.61 -5.70 1.19
C ASP A 23 -8.17 -4.98 2.42
N GLN A 24 -9.18 -4.13 2.24
CA GLN A 24 -9.82 -3.39 3.33
C GLN A 24 -10.55 -4.32 4.32
N ILE A 25 -11.19 -5.38 3.83
CA ILE A 25 -11.85 -6.36 4.69
C ILE A 25 -10.81 -7.13 5.52
N SER A 26 -9.75 -7.61 4.89
CA SER A 26 -8.67 -8.33 5.58
C SER A 26 -7.99 -7.48 6.65
N ASP A 27 -7.72 -6.22 6.37
CA ASP A 27 -7.12 -5.29 7.34
C ASP A 27 -8.12 -4.80 8.40
N ALA A 28 -9.42 -4.73 8.09
CA ALA A 28 -10.43 -4.43 9.10
C ALA A 28 -10.56 -5.56 10.14
N ILE A 29 -10.45 -6.81 9.71
CA ILE A 29 -10.43 -7.98 10.59
C ILE A 29 -9.15 -7.95 11.44
N LEU A 30 -7.99 -7.70 10.82
CA LEU A 30 -6.72 -7.56 11.51
C LEU A 30 -6.79 -6.48 12.60
N ASP A 31 -7.27 -5.28 12.27
CA ASP A 31 -7.36 -4.16 13.22
C ASP A 31 -8.26 -4.48 14.41
N GLU A 32 -9.39 -5.17 14.20
CA GLU A 32 -10.28 -5.55 15.29
C GLU A 32 -9.66 -6.62 16.20
N LEU A 33 -8.93 -7.58 15.60
CA LEU A 33 -8.18 -8.58 16.36
C LEU A 33 -7.07 -7.91 17.20
N MET A 34 -6.29 -7.03 16.59
CA MET A 34 -5.19 -6.31 17.26
C MET A 34 -5.70 -5.39 18.39
N ARG A 35 -6.90 -4.82 18.25
CA ARG A 35 -7.52 -3.99 19.30
C ARG A 35 -7.82 -4.78 20.57
N GLN A 36 -8.24 -6.04 20.42
CA GLN A 36 -8.60 -6.92 21.55
C GLN A 36 -7.40 -7.74 22.05
N ASP A 37 -6.52 -8.17 21.15
CA ASP A 37 -5.31 -8.94 21.45
C ASP A 37 -4.16 -8.50 20.55
N PRO A 38 -3.31 -7.53 21.01
CA PRO A 38 -2.16 -7.05 20.25
C PRO A 38 -1.13 -8.13 19.88
N MET A 39 -1.21 -9.32 20.49
CA MET A 39 -0.32 -10.45 20.22
C MET A 39 -0.89 -11.42 19.19
N SER A 40 -2.05 -11.14 18.62
CA SER A 40 -2.67 -11.95 17.57
C SER A 40 -1.71 -12.23 16.41
N ARG A 41 -1.71 -13.48 15.95
CA ARG A 41 -1.03 -13.92 14.73
C ARG A 41 -2.08 -14.05 13.64
N VAL A 42 -1.94 -13.28 12.56
CA VAL A 42 -2.98 -13.14 11.53
C VAL A 42 -2.37 -13.26 10.16
N ALA A 43 -2.90 -14.18 9.38
CA ALA A 43 -2.74 -14.27 7.94
C ALA A 43 -4.15 -14.43 7.38
N CYS A 44 -4.83 -13.31 7.10
CA CYS A 44 -6.23 -13.26 6.71
C CYS A 44 -6.35 -12.80 5.26
N GLU A 45 -6.89 -13.64 4.42
CA GLU A 45 -7.14 -13.37 3.02
C GLU A 45 -8.64 -13.30 2.75
N THR A 46 -9.02 -12.45 1.83
CA THR A 46 -10.41 -12.28 1.40
C THR A 46 -10.50 -12.42 -0.10
N CYS A 47 -11.51 -13.10 -0.58
CA CYS A 47 -11.90 -13.04 -1.99
C CYS A 47 -13.37 -12.63 -2.11
N CYS A 48 -13.71 -11.99 -3.23
CA CYS A 48 -15.07 -11.61 -3.55
C CYS A 48 -15.41 -11.84 -5.02
N THR A 49 -16.68 -12.07 -5.26
CA THR A 49 -17.27 -12.16 -6.60
C THR A 49 -18.73 -11.76 -6.52
N THR A 50 -19.50 -11.94 -7.59
CA THR A 50 -20.92 -11.60 -7.61
C THR A 50 -21.67 -12.18 -6.41
N GLY A 51 -22.14 -11.31 -5.52
CA GLY A 51 -22.98 -11.68 -4.38
C GLY A 51 -22.30 -12.45 -3.26
N LEU A 52 -20.95 -12.61 -3.28
CA LEU A 52 -20.22 -13.43 -2.30
C LEU A 52 -18.93 -12.74 -1.85
N VAL A 53 -18.67 -12.84 -0.54
CA VAL A 53 -17.37 -12.60 0.10
C VAL A 53 -16.96 -13.85 0.86
N MET A 54 -15.74 -14.32 0.68
CA MET A 54 -15.15 -15.40 1.46
C MET A 54 -13.90 -14.90 2.16
N VAL A 55 -13.84 -15.13 3.48
CA VAL A 55 -12.68 -14.85 4.33
C VAL A 55 -12.02 -16.17 4.71
N MET A 56 -10.73 -16.28 4.48
CA MET A 56 -9.96 -17.50 4.70
C MET A 56 -8.57 -17.17 5.28
N GLY A 57 -7.89 -18.17 5.81
CA GLY A 57 -6.53 -18.03 6.31
C GLY A 57 -6.34 -18.62 7.70
N GLU A 58 -5.24 -18.20 8.36
CA GLU A 58 -4.84 -18.72 9.67
C GLU A 58 -4.80 -17.57 10.69
N ILE A 59 -5.50 -17.76 11.82
CA ILE A 59 -5.57 -16.79 12.90
C ILE A 59 -5.40 -17.50 14.24
N THR A 60 -4.36 -17.08 14.99
CA THR A 60 -4.17 -17.50 16.38
C THR A 60 -4.33 -16.27 17.29
N THR A 61 -5.36 -16.26 18.12
CA THR A 61 -5.74 -15.10 18.93
C THR A 61 -6.52 -15.53 20.17
N LYS A 62 -6.55 -14.64 21.17
CA LYS A 62 -7.47 -14.73 22.33
C LYS A 62 -8.71 -13.85 22.13
N ALA A 63 -8.77 -13.08 21.05
CA ALA A 63 -9.88 -12.18 20.74
C ALA A 63 -11.07 -12.97 20.15
N TYR A 64 -12.26 -12.39 20.29
CA TYR A 64 -13.45 -12.80 19.55
C TYR A 64 -13.94 -11.65 18.68
N VAL A 65 -14.09 -11.89 17.39
CA VAL A 65 -14.57 -10.89 16.44
C VAL A 65 -15.73 -11.44 15.59
N ASP A 66 -16.71 -10.58 15.34
CA ASP A 66 -17.81 -10.87 14.41
C ASP A 66 -17.36 -10.55 12.98
N ILE A 67 -16.79 -11.54 12.31
CA ILE A 67 -16.27 -11.40 10.95
C ILE A 67 -17.37 -10.99 9.98
N GLN A 68 -18.57 -11.56 10.08
CA GLN A 68 -19.66 -11.18 9.17
C GLN A 68 -20.04 -9.71 9.31
N LYS A 69 -20.07 -9.22 10.55
CA LYS A 69 -20.33 -7.80 10.81
C LYS A 69 -19.24 -6.91 10.22
N ILE A 70 -17.97 -7.26 10.43
CA ILE A 70 -16.83 -6.49 9.91
C ILE A 70 -16.87 -6.42 8.38
N VAL A 71 -17.12 -7.55 7.70
CA VAL A 71 -17.25 -7.61 6.24
C VAL A 71 -18.37 -6.68 5.77
N ARG A 72 -19.58 -6.80 6.34
CA ARG A 72 -20.73 -5.99 5.92
C ARG A 72 -20.52 -4.51 6.17
N ASP A 73 -19.96 -4.14 7.31
CA ASP A 73 -19.67 -2.75 7.65
C ASP A 73 -18.63 -2.16 6.69
N THR A 74 -17.57 -2.88 6.38
CA THR A 74 -16.55 -2.45 5.41
C THR A 74 -17.15 -2.26 4.01
N VAL A 75 -17.93 -3.22 3.53
CA VAL A 75 -18.61 -3.12 2.22
C VAL A 75 -19.58 -1.93 2.19
N ARG A 76 -20.29 -1.68 3.31
CA ARG A 76 -21.22 -0.54 3.43
C ARG A 76 -20.48 0.81 3.43
N GLU A 77 -19.36 0.92 4.16
CA GLU A 77 -18.51 2.12 4.19
C GLU A 77 -17.97 2.45 2.80
N ILE A 78 -17.58 1.46 2.01
CA ILE A 78 -17.15 1.61 0.62
C ILE A 78 -18.27 2.17 -0.25
N GLY A 79 -19.53 1.80 0.02
CA GLY A 79 -20.69 2.34 -0.68
C GLY A 79 -21.46 1.32 -1.51
N TYR A 80 -21.22 0.02 -1.37
CA TYR A 80 -22.05 -1.02 -1.97
C TYR A 80 -23.29 -1.26 -1.09
N THR A 81 -24.29 -0.40 -1.23
CA THR A 81 -25.48 -0.32 -0.37
C THR A 81 -26.80 -0.55 -1.11
N ARG A 82 -26.74 -0.93 -2.38
CA ARG A 82 -27.94 -1.12 -3.21
C ARG A 82 -27.81 -2.33 -4.10
N GLY A 83 -28.77 -3.24 -4.03
CA GLY A 83 -28.84 -4.44 -4.87
C GLY A 83 -28.73 -4.18 -6.37
N LYS A 84 -29.13 -2.99 -6.85
CA LYS A 84 -28.99 -2.58 -8.26
C LYS A 84 -27.52 -2.51 -8.75
N TYR A 85 -26.56 -2.47 -7.83
CA TYR A 85 -25.13 -2.51 -8.18
C TYR A 85 -24.63 -3.93 -8.44
N GLY A 86 -25.48 -4.95 -8.26
CA GLY A 86 -25.10 -6.35 -8.37
C GLY A 86 -24.29 -6.89 -7.20
N PHE A 87 -24.00 -6.04 -6.21
CA PHE A 87 -23.32 -6.37 -4.96
C PHE A 87 -23.80 -5.42 -3.85
N ASP A 88 -24.09 -5.94 -2.67
CA ASP A 88 -24.77 -5.20 -1.61
C ASP A 88 -24.35 -5.73 -0.23
N ALA A 89 -24.03 -4.82 0.69
CA ALA A 89 -23.54 -5.15 2.04
C ALA A 89 -24.52 -5.99 2.86
N ASP A 90 -25.83 -5.78 2.70
CA ASP A 90 -26.85 -6.45 3.50
C ASP A 90 -27.21 -7.85 2.95
N THR A 91 -27.09 -8.03 1.62
CA THR A 91 -27.57 -9.23 0.93
C THR A 91 -26.48 -10.17 0.41
N CYS A 92 -25.20 -9.74 0.34
CA CYS A 92 -24.14 -10.64 -0.08
C CYS A 92 -23.95 -11.80 0.89
N GLY A 93 -23.63 -12.97 0.34
CA GLY A 93 -23.19 -14.13 1.13
C GLY A 93 -21.84 -13.83 1.78
N VAL A 94 -21.65 -14.23 3.04
CA VAL A 94 -20.36 -14.16 3.72
C VAL A 94 -20.00 -15.56 4.21
N LEU A 95 -18.91 -16.12 3.69
CA LEU A 95 -18.37 -17.40 4.10
C LEU A 95 -17.05 -17.16 4.85
N THR A 96 -16.79 -18.02 5.83
CA THR A 96 -15.53 -18.01 6.60
C THR A 96 -14.94 -19.40 6.65
N THR A 97 -13.64 -19.51 6.38
CA THR A 97 -12.83 -20.71 6.57
C THR A 97 -11.49 -20.29 7.15
N LEU A 98 -11.44 -20.29 8.48
CA LEU A 98 -10.30 -19.84 9.26
C LEU A 98 -9.84 -20.94 10.19
N ASP A 99 -8.55 -21.25 10.15
CA ASP A 99 -7.89 -22.24 10.95
C ASP A 99 -6.91 -21.59 11.94
N GLU A 100 -6.42 -22.34 12.92
CA GLU A 100 -5.29 -21.92 13.73
C GLU A 100 -3.98 -22.12 12.96
N GLN A 101 -2.97 -21.28 13.25
CA GLN A 101 -1.65 -21.41 12.65
C GLN A 101 -1.05 -22.80 12.97
N SER A 102 -0.42 -23.42 11.97
CA SER A 102 0.29 -24.70 12.14
C SER A 102 1.32 -24.62 13.27
N THR A 103 1.31 -25.65 14.14
CA THR A 103 2.28 -25.78 15.24
C THR A 103 3.73 -25.86 14.74
N ASP A 104 3.96 -26.43 13.57
CA ASP A 104 5.30 -26.54 12.98
C ASP A 104 5.85 -25.15 12.59
N ILE A 105 4.99 -24.29 12.03
CA ILE A 105 5.36 -22.90 11.70
C ILE A 105 5.59 -22.11 12.99
N ALA A 106 4.69 -22.22 13.98
CA ALA A 106 4.81 -21.52 15.25
C ALA A 106 6.14 -21.85 15.96
N MET A 107 6.55 -23.12 16.02
CA MET A 107 7.83 -23.52 16.60
C MET A 107 9.07 -22.89 15.90
N GLY A 108 8.95 -22.62 14.60
CA GLY A 108 10.02 -21.99 13.82
C GLY A 108 10.13 -20.48 14.07
N VAL A 109 9.01 -19.82 14.28
CA VAL A 109 8.86 -18.36 14.25
C VAL A 109 8.83 -17.74 15.64
N ASP A 110 8.25 -18.43 16.64
CA ASP A 110 8.04 -17.87 17.99
C ASP A 110 9.34 -17.67 18.76
N LYS A 111 10.41 -18.39 18.42
CA LYS A 111 11.74 -18.20 18.96
C LYS A 111 12.77 -18.27 17.84
N ALA A 112 13.50 -17.19 17.63
CA ALA A 112 14.54 -17.12 16.60
C ALA A 112 15.61 -18.21 16.77
N LEU A 113 16.20 -18.62 15.66
CA LEU A 113 17.27 -19.64 15.64
C LEU A 113 18.44 -19.22 16.52
N GLU A 114 18.84 -17.95 16.44
CA GLU A 114 19.93 -17.36 17.23
C GLU A 114 19.67 -17.46 18.74
N ALA A 115 18.41 -17.30 19.17
CA ALA A 115 18.01 -17.48 20.58
C ALA A 115 18.04 -18.97 21.01
N LYS A 116 17.71 -19.89 20.10
CA LYS A 116 17.77 -21.34 20.34
C LYS A 116 19.22 -21.82 20.50
N GLU A 117 20.16 -21.19 19.81
CA GLU A 117 21.58 -21.50 19.85
C GLU A 117 22.37 -20.77 20.98
N ASN A 118 21.69 -20.04 21.88
CA ASN A 118 22.26 -19.21 22.94
C ASN A 118 23.30 -18.18 22.43
N LYS A 119 23.10 -17.65 21.23
CA LYS A 119 23.94 -16.61 20.62
C LYS A 119 23.41 -15.20 20.85
N MET A 120 22.31 -15.06 21.62
CA MET A 120 21.65 -13.79 21.91
C MET A 120 21.71 -13.52 23.42
N SER A 121 21.78 -12.23 23.80
CA SER A 121 21.66 -11.81 25.19
C SER A 121 20.24 -12.01 25.74
N ASP A 122 20.04 -11.98 27.05
CA ASP A 122 18.71 -12.11 27.67
C ASP A 122 17.74 -11.00 27.22
N GLU A 123 18.22 -9.81 26.87
CA GLU A 123 17.45 -8.72 26.28
C GLU A 123 17.03 -9.01 24.83
N ASP A 124 17.75 -9.88 24.13
CA ASP A 124 17.48 -10.33 22.77
C ASP A 124 16.57 -11.57 22.71
N ILE A 125 16.24 -12.18 23.85
CA ILE A 125 15.43 -13.41 23.95
C ILE A 125 13.96 -13.17 23.54
N GLU A 126 13.48 -11.92 23.50
CA GLU A 126 12.23 -11.55 22.86
C GLU A 126 12.30 -11.55 21.34
N ALA A 127 13.43 -11.91 20.75
CA ALA A 127 13.64 -11.89 19.32
C ALA A 127 12.83 -12.97 18.62
N ILE A 128 11.76 -12.53 18.03
CA ILE A 128 10.93 -13.30 17.10
C ILE A 128 11.76 -13.52 15.84
N GLY A 129 11.84 -14.77 15.34
CA GLY A 129 12.39 -15.05 14.01
C GLY A 129 11.49 -14.50 12.91
N ALA A 130 12.03 -14.28 11.72
CA ALA A 130 11.24 -13.88 10.57
C ALA A 130 10.13 -14.91 10.30
N GLY A 131 8.90 -14.43 10.08
CA GLY A 131 7.73 -15.28 9.87
C GLY A 131 7.74 -16.05 8.55
N ASP A 132 8.58 -15.62 7.61
CA ASP A 132 8.81 -16.27 6.32
C ASP A 132 10.19 -15.88 5.78
N GLN A 133 10.63 -16.58 4.74
CA GLN A 133 11.70 -16.13 3.86
C GLN A 133 11.16 -15.06 2.91
N GLY A 134 12.05 -14.23 2.36
CA GLY A 134 11.65 -13.30 1.30
C GLY A 134 12.60 -12.12 1.18
N MET A 135 12.29 -11.26 0.21
CA MET A 135 12.92 -9.97 0.01
C MET A 135 11.86 -8.87 0.02
N MET A 136 12.18 -7.75 0.66
CA MET A 136 11.29 -6.59 0.80
C MET A 136 12.03 -5.36 0.35
N PHE A 137 11.28 -4.40 -0.23
CA PHE A 137 11.85 -3.16 -0.75
C PHE A 137 11.20 -1.95 -0.09
N GLY A 138 12.01 -0.95 0.19
CA GLY A 138 11.58 0.39 0.52
C GLY A 138 12.16 1.37 -0.48
N TYR A 139 11.45 2.45 -0.76
CA TYR A 139 11.89 3.48 -1.70
C TYR A 139 11.46 4.87 -1.23
N ALA A 140 12.25 5.87 -1.58
CA ALA A 140 11.90 7.26 -1.47
C ALA A 140 12.60 8.07 -2.58
N SER A 141 11.96 9.16 -3.00
CA SER A 141 12.53 10.16 -3.91
C SER A 141 12.13 11.57 -3.47
N ASP A 142 12.87 12.58 -3.92
CA ASP A 142 12.59 13.99 -3.66
C ASP A 142 11.61 14.61 -4.68
N GLU A 143 10.87 13.75 -5.43
CA GLU A 143 9.95 14.19 -6.48
C GLU A 143 8.67 14.85 -5.94
N THR A 144 8.24 14.48 -4.74
CA THR A 144 7.04 14.99 -4.07
C THR A 144 7.31 15.29 -2.59
N GLU A 145 6.45 16.08 -1.98
CA GLU A 145 6.51 16.37 -0.53
C GLU A 145 6.35 15.11 0.33
N GLU A 146 5.66 14.09 -0.20
CA GLU A 146 5.49 12.80 0.45
C GLU A 146 6.70 11.87 0.26
N TYR A 147 7.74 12.30 -0.47
CA TYR A 147 8.88 11.48 -0.86
C TYR A 147 8.49 10.25 -1.67
N MET A 148 7.52 10.39 -2.55
CA MET A 148 7.00 9.35 -3.44
C MET A 148 7.29 9.66 -4.91
N PRO A 149 7.35 8.63 -5.79
CA PRO A 149 7.35 8.86 -7.23
C PRO A 149 6.11 9.63 -7.67
N TYR A 150 6.29 10.63 -8.54
CA TYR A 150 5.22 11.53 -8.93
C TYR A 150 4.00 10.84 -9.55
N PRO A 151 4.15 9.87 -10.51
CA PRO A 151 2.99 9.27 -11.16
C PRO A 151 2.06 8.53 -10.19
N ILE A 152 2.61 7.76 -9.24
CA ILE A 152 1.78 7.04 -8.27
C ILE A 152 1.15 7.99 -7.25
N ALA A 153 1.89 9.01 -6.80
CA ALA A 153 1.36 10.01 -5.88
C ALA A 153 0.15 10.74 -6.49
N LEU A 154 0.26 11.17 -7.76
CA LEU A 154 -0.83 11.81 -8.45
C LEU A 154 -2.00 10.84 -8.74
N ALA A 155 -1.72 9.60 -9.14
CA ALA A 155 -2.76 8.59 -9.37
C ALA A 155 -3.57 8.32 -8.09
N HIS A 156 -2.93 8.25 -6.93
CA HIS A 156 -3.63 8.12 -5.63
C HIS A 156 -4.50 9.36 -5.32
N LYS A 157 -3.96 10.56 -5.51
CA LYS A 157 -4.71 11.82 -5.28
C LYS A 157 -5.95 11.90 -6.17
N LEU A 158 -5.86 11.50 -7.44
CA LEU A 158 -6.99 11.42 -8.36
C LEU A 158 -8.05 10.39 -7.93
N ALA A 159 -7.62 9.19 -7.53
CA ALA A 159 -8.52 8.14 -7.05
C ALA A 159 -9.23 8.56 -5.75
N LEU A 160 -8.51 9.21 -4.84
CA LEU A 160 -9.08 9.73 -3.59
C LEU A 160 -10.07 10.86 -3.85
N GLN A 161 -9.77 11.80 -4.75
CA GLN A 161 -10.68 12.88 -5.13
C GLN A 161 -11.96 12.33 -5.79
N LEU A 162 -11.82 11.33 -6.67
CA LEU A 162 -12.97 10.64 -7.27
C LEU A 162 -13.90 10.05 -6.20
N THR A 163 -13.33 9.39 -5.21
CA THR A 163 -14.09 8.85 -4.07
C THR A 163 -14.72 9.95 -3.23
N LYS A 164 -14.01 11.05 -2.99
CA LYS A 164 -14.51 12.19 -2.22
C LYS A 164 -15.78 12.77 -2.87
N VAL A 165 -15.73 13.12 -4.16
CA VAL A 165 -16.88 13.72 -4.86
C VAL A 165 -18.08 12.78 -4.98
N ARG A 166 -17.86 11.46 -4.92
CA ARG A 166 -18.91 10.46 -4.79
C ARG A 166 -19.55 10.46 -3.40
N LYS A 167 -18.72 10.41 -2.35
CA LYS A 167 -19.19 10.26 -0.96
C LYS A 167 -19.82 11.53 -0.39
N ASP A 168 -19.35 12.70 -0.79
CA ASP A 168 -19.92 13.98 -0.35
C ASP A 168 -21.18 14.39 -1.12
N GLY A 169 -21.55 13.62 -2.17
CA GLY A 169 -22.75 13.84 -2.97
C GLY A 169 -22.60 14.89 -4.07
N THR A 170 -21.39 15.36 -4.35
CA THR A 170 -21.12 16.26 -5.48
C THR A 170 -21.50 15.60 -6.80
N LEU A 171 -21.12 14.32 -6.99
CA LEU A 171 -21.44 13.52 -8.17
C LEU A 171 -22.22 12.26 -7.75
N THR A 172 -23.54 12.40 -7.60
CA THR A 172 -24.41 11.36 -7.03
C THR A 172 -24.59 10.11 -7.91
N TYR A 173 -24.27 10.20 -9.20
CA TYR A 173 -24.35 9.09 -10.15
C TYR A 173 -23.12 8.18 -10.15
N LEU A 174 -22.04 8.57 -9.46
CA LEU A 174 -20.85 7.73 -9.33
C LEU A 174 -21.10 6.53 -8.43
N ARG A 175 -20.49 5.40 -8.82
CA ARG A 175 -20.47 4.17 -8.05
C ARG A 175 -19.06 3.89 -7.51
N PRO A 176 -18.89 2.92 -6.58
CA PRO A 176 -17.64 2.79 -5.83
C PRO A 176 -16.41 2.41 -6.65
N ASP A 177 -16.54 1.64 -7.73
CA ASP A 177 -15.40 1.13 -8.51
C ASP A 177 -14.84 2.21 -9.45
N GLY A 178 -13.51 2.30 -9.48
CA GLY A 178 -12.81 3.23 -10.36
C GLY A 178 -11.31 3.00 -10.39
N LYS A 179 -10.69 3.49 -11.46
CA LYS A 179 -9.25 3.39 -11.70
C LYS A 179 -8.71 4.71 -12.22
N THR A 180 -7.46 5.01 -11.86
CA THR A 180 -6.70 6.14 -12.39
C THR A 180 -5.35 5.67 -12.88
N GLN A 181 -4.82 6.33 -13.91
CA GLN A 181 -3.48 6.08 -14.42
C GLN A 181 -2.85 7.40 -14.83
N VAL A 182 -1.60 7.60 -14.50
CA VAL A 182 -0.83 8.80 -14.80
C VAL A 182 0.45 8.42 -15.51
N THR A 183 0.69 9.02 -16.67
CA THR A 183 1.95 8.95 -17.40
C THR A 183 2.63 10.31 -17.33
N ALA A 184 3.78 10.37 -16.66
CA ALA A 184 4.62 11.56 -16.59
C ALA A 184 5.82 11.46 -17.53
N GLU A 185 6.16 12.58 -18.19
CA GLU A 185 7.39 12.76 -18.92
C GLU A 185 8.45 13.36 -17.99
N TYR A 186 9.65 12.80 -18.03
CA TYR A 186 10.80 13.21 -17.23
C TYR A 186 11.87 13.88 -18.05
N ASN A 187 12.59 14.81 -17.44
CA ASN A 187 13.84 15.34 -17.96
C ASN A 187 14.99 14.33 -17.75
N GLU A 188 16.10 14.55 -18.44
CA GLU A 188 17.31 13.71 -18.31
C GLU A 188 17.91 13.71 -16.88
N ASP A 189 17.65 14.78 -16.10
CA ASP A 189 18.08 14.91 -14.72
C ASP A 189 17.14 14.19 -13.71
N GLY A 190 16.07 13.55 -14.22
CA GLY A 190 15.08 12.82 -13.43
C GLY A 190 14.00 13.69 -12.80
N SER A 191 13.92 14.98 -13.10
CA SER A 191 12.82 15.84 -12.69
C SER A 191 11.59 15.64 -13.58
N VAL A 192 10.38 15.81 -13.01
CA VAL A 192 9.13 15.76 -13.77
C VAL A 192 9.04 16.97 -14.70
N LYS A 193 8.75 16.72 -15.98
CA LYS A 193 8.64 17.76 -16.99
C LYS A 193 7.20 18.17 -17.26
N ARG A 194 6.32 17.20 -17.51
CA ARG A 194 4.90 17.37 -17.83
C ARG A 194 4.13 16.06 -17.69
N LEU A 195 2.82 16.13 -17.79
CA LEU A 195 1.98 14.95 -17.95
C LEU A 195 1.77 14.63 -19.42
N ASP A 196 2.05 13.41 -19.83
CA ASP A 196 1.79 12.94 -21.21
C ASP A 196 0.38 12.38 -21.34
N ALA A 197 -0.09 11.62 -20.35
CA ALA A 197 -1.45 11.08 -20.35
C ALA A 197 -2.01 10.90 -18.94
N VAL A 198 -3.32 11.14 -18.79
CA VAL A 198 -4.10 10.84 -17.60
C VAL A 198 -5.31 10.03 -18.02
N VAL A 199 -5.52 8.87 -17.41
CA VAL A 199 -6.67 8.00 -17.64
C VAL A 199 -7.47 7.89 -16.35
N LEU A 200 -8.78 8.03 -16.45
CA LEU A 200 -9.72 7.79 -15.35
C LEU A 200 -10.91 6.97 -15.85
N SER A 201 -11.14 5.84 -15.18
CA SER A 201 -12.34 5.03 -15.41
C SER A 201 -13.14 4.97 -14.12
N THR A 202 -14.45 5.26 -14.22
CA THR A 202 -15.34 5.26 -13.05
C THR A 202 -16.65 4.57 -13.36
N GLN A 203 -17.08 3.72 -12.44
CA GLN A 203 -18.40 3.10 -12.47
C GLN A 203 -19.47 4.18 -12.22
N HIS A 204 -20.60 4.10 -12.94
CA HIS A 204 -21.63 5.12 -12.89
C HIS A 204 -23.04 4.53 -13.06
N ASP A 205 -24.06 5.30 -12.73
CA ASP A 205 -25.47 4.98 -12.99
C ASP A 205 -25.75 5.01 -14.50
N PRO A 206 -26.68 4.18 -15.00
CA PRO A 206 -26.91 4.02 -16.44
C PRO A 206 -27.53 5.22 -17.14
N GLU A 207 -28.15 6.15 -16.39
CA GLU A 207 -28.90 7.29 -16.93
C GLU A 207 -28.04 8.51 -17.24
N VAL A 208 -26.78 8.58 -16.72
CA VAL A 208 -25.86 9.69 -16.99
C VAL A 208 -25.19 9.53 -18.35
N SER A 209 -25.06 10.62 -19.10
CA SER A 209 -24.37 10.61 -20.39
C SER A 209 -22.87 10.63 -20.24
N GLN A 210 -22.13 10.16 -21.25
CA GLN A 210 -20.67 10.20 -21.24
C GLN A 210 -20.14 11.64 -21.28
N GLU A 211 -20.81 12.52 -22.00
CA GLU A 211 -20.48 13.95 -22.07
C GLU A 211 -20.52 14.58 -20.67
N GLN A 212 -21.57 14.29 -19.90
CA GLN A 212 -21.71 14.80 -18.53
C GLN A 212 -20.59 14.24 -17.63
N ILE A 213 -20.26 12.95 -17.76
CA ILE A 213 -19.16 12.34 -16.98
C ILE A 213 -17.84 13.02 -17.33
N HIS A 214 -17.54 13.26 -18.60
CA HIS A 214 -16.31 13.92 -19.05
C HIS A 214 -16.18 15.34 -18.49
N GLU A 215 -17.24 16.14 -18.57
CA GLU A 215 -17.27 17.52 -18.06
C GLU A 215 -17.09 17.55 -16.54
N ASP A 216 -17.80 16.68 -15.81
CA ASP A 216 -17.76 16.62 -14.36
C ASP A 216 -16.40 16.10 -13.84
N ILE A 217 -15.84 15.05 -14.44
CA ILE A 217 -14.52 14.53 -14.06
C ILE A 217 -13.45 15.57 -14.33
N LYS A 218 -13.51 16.28 -15.47
CA LYS A 218 -12.58 17.38 -15.72
C LYS A 218 -12.68 18.42 -14.62
N LYS A 219 -13.87 18.91 -14.33
CA LYS A 219 -14.11 20.02 -13.39
C LYS A 219 -13.84 19.66 -11.93
N TYR A 220 -14.33 18.52 -11.47
CA TYR A 220 -14.33 18.18 -10.03
C TYR A 220 -13.20 17.23 -9.61
N VAL A 221 -12.47 16.67 -10.58
CA VAL A 221 -11.35 15.76 -10.30
C VAL A 221 -10.06 16.27 -10.90
N PHE A 222 -9.98 16.47 -12.21
CA PHE A 222 -8.72 16.84 -12.85
C PHE A 222 -8.29 18.26 -12.50
N ASP A 223 -9.18 19.24 -12.68
CA ASP A 223 -8.87 20.66 -12.43
C ASP A 223 -8.60 20.97 -10.95
N GLU A 224 -9.10 20.11 -10.03
CA GLU A 224 -8.86 20.24 -8.58
C GLU A 224 -7.52 19.63 -8.14
N ILE A 225 -7.01 18.62 -8.84
CA ILE A 225 -5.88 17.81 -8.36
C ILE A 225 -4.63 17.99 -9.23
N ILE A 226 -4.78 18.20 -10.53
CA ILE A 226 -3.65 18.26 -11.46
C ILE A 226 -3.07 19.68 -11.51
N PRO A 227 -1.77 19.87 -11.21
CA PRO A 227 -1.13 21.16 -11.35
C PRO A 227 -1.16 21.65 -12.81
N ALA A 228 -1.65 22.86 -13.02
CA ALA A 228 -1.83 23.42 -14.37
C ALA A 228 -0.52 23.55 -15.14
N GLU A 229 0.59 23.77 -14.44
CA GLU A 229 1.94 23.90 -15.02
C GLU A 229 2.49 22.60 -15.61
N LEU A 230 1.89 21.46 -15.28
CA LEU A 230 2.29 20.15 -15.84
C LEU A 230 1.43 19.71 -17.03
N VAL A 231 0.45 20.53 -17.42
CA VAL A 231 -0.49 20.25 -18.51
C VAL A 231 -0.20 21.21 -19.68
N ASP A 232 -0.18 20.66 -20.88
CA ASP A 232 -0.07 21.41 -22.12
C ASP A 232 -1.01 20.86 -23.20
N ASP A 233 -0.95 21.43 -24.42
CA ASP A 233 -1.82 21.06 -25.55
C ASP A 233 -1.60 19.61 -26.04
N GLU A 234 -0.49 18.97 -25.68
CA GLU A 234 -0.19 17.58 -26.03
C GLU A 234 -0.65 16.59 -24.95
N THR A 235 -1.04 17.06 -23.76
CA THR A 235 -1.48 16.20 -22.65
C THR A 235 -2.81 15.51 -23.02
N LYS A 236 -2.85 14.20 -22.93
CA LYS A 236 -4.01 13.37 -23.28
C LYS A 236 -4.84 13.05 -22.05
N PHE A 237 -6.13 13.32 -22.10
CA PHE A 237 -7.08 12.94 -21.06
C PHE A 237 -8.07 11.90 -21.59
N PHE A 238 -8.15 10.77 -20.88
CA PHE A 238 -9.07 9.69 -21.20
C PHE A 238 -10.01 9.44 -20.02
N VAL A 239 -11.30 9.68 -20.21
CA VAL A 239 -12.34 9.40 -19.22
C VAL A 239 -13.26 8.32 -19.78
N ASN A 240 -13.41 7.19 -19.08
CA ASN A 240 -14.18 6.03 -19.53
C ASN A 240 -13.98 5.71 -21.04
N PRO A 241 -12.74 5.45 -21.51
CA PRO A 241 -12.45 5.34 -22.94
C PRO A 241 -13.21 4.19 -23.64
N THR A 242 -13.71 3.22 -22.87
CA THR A 242 -14.60 2.16 -23.39
C THR A 242 -16.08 2.58 -23.47
N GLY A 243 -16.42 3.79 -23.03
CA GLY A 243 -17.75 4.34 -22.95
C GLY A 243 -18.48 3.94 -21.66
N ARG A 244 -19.37 2.98 -21.69
CA ARG A 244 -20.23 2.61 -20.55
C ARG A 244 -19.53 1.75 -19.52
N PHE A 245 -19.54 2.19 -18.25
CA PHE A 245 -19.02 1.43 -17.10
C PHE A 245 -20.08 1.37 -15.98
N VAL A 246 -21.17 0.68 -16.21
CA VAL A 246 -22.28 0.48 -15.26
C VAL A 246 -22.08 -0.80 -14.45
N ILE A 247 -21.64 -1.88 -15.10
CA ILE A 247 -21.30 -3.13 -14.43
C ILE A 247 -19.85 -3.03 -13.97
N GLY A 248 -19.62 -3.08 -12.66
CA GLY A 248 -18.32 -2.97 -12.02
C GLY A 248 -18.37 -3.51 -10.60
N GLY A 249 -17.27 -3.31 -9.84
CA GLY A 249 -17.12 -3.90 -8.53
C GLY A 249 -17.12 -5.43 -8.58
N PRO A 250 -17.46 -6.13 -7.49
CA PRO A 250 -17.48 -7.60 -7.45
C PRO A 250 -18.46 -8.26 -8.42
N HIS A 251 -19.41 -7.50 -8.95
CA HIS A 251 -20.32 -7.98 -10.01
C HIS A 251 -19.64 -8.03 -11.38
N GLY A 252 -18.69 -7.13 -11.62
CA GLY A 252 -17.96 -7.05 -12.90
C GLY A 252 -16.69 -7.90 -12.93
N ASP A 253 -15.98 -7.98 -11.83
CA ASP A 253 -14.72 -8.70 -11.71
C ASP A 253 -14.52 -9.23 -10.28
N SER A 254 -13.82 -10.36 -10.16
CA SER A 254 -13.50 -10.95 -8.86
C SER A 254 -12.36 -10.20 -8.19
N GLY A 255 -12.42 -10.09 -6.86
CA GLY A 255 -11.36 -9.51 -6.05
C GLY A 255 -10.66 -10.54 -5.17
N LEU A 256 -9.41 -10.26 -4.84
CA LEU A 256 -8.60 -11.05 -3.93
C LEU A 256 -7.60 -10.15 -3.20
N THR A 257 -7.42 -10.38 -1.90
CA THR A 257 -6.37 -9.73 -1.09
C THR A 257 -5.00 -9.90 -1.73
N GLY A 258 -4.24 -8.80 -1.82
CA GLY A 258 -2.85 -8.84 -2.29
C GLY A 258 -2.67 -8.88 -3.81
N ARG A 259 -3.69 -8.48 -4.59
CA ARG A 259 -3.58 -8.37 -6.06
C ARG A 259 -3.33 -6.96 -6.57
N LYS A 260 -3.10 -5.99 -5.68
CA LYS A 260 -2.78 -4.59 -6.02
C LYS A 260 -1.48 -4.12 -5.35
N ILE A 261 -0.48 -5.03 -5.25
CA ILE A 261 0.77 -4.80 -4.52
C ILE A 261 1.62 -3.66 -5.08
N ILE A 262 1.53 -3.38 -6.37
CA ILE A 262 2.24 -2.27 -7.01
C ILE A 262 1.52 -0.94 -6.74
N VAL A 263 0.19 -0.93 -6.71
CA VAL A 263 -0.64 0.21 -6.26
C VAL A 263 -0.38 0.51 -4.79
N ASP A 264 -0.23 -0.53 -3.97
CA ASP A 264 0.05 -0.40 -2.53
C ASP A 264 1.41 0.24 -2.22
N THR A 265 2.35 0.17 -3.16
CA THR A 265 3.74 0.57 -2.97
C THR A 265 4.14 1.77 -3.83
N TYR A 266 4.94 1.59 -4.87
CA TYR A 266 5.59 2.70 -5.58
C TYR A 266 5.19 2.83 -7.05
N GLY A 267 4.09 2.17 -7.47
CA GLY A 267 3.54 2.30 -8.83
C GLY A 267 4.46 1.79 -9.93
N GLY A 268 5.41 0.90 -9.62
CA GLY A 268 6.36 0.34 -10.59
C GLY A 268 7.68 1.10 -10.71
N MET A 269 7.88 2.20 -9.97
CA MET A 269 9.15 2.94 -9.97
C MET A 269 10.24 2.20 -9.21
N ALA A 270 9.90 1.50 -8.13
CA ALA A 270 10.80 0.67 -7.35
C ALA A 270 10.53 -0.82 -7.59
N ARG A 271 11.51 -1.65 -7.22
CA ARG A 271 11.37 -3.11 -7.20
C ARG A 271 10.34 -3.52 -6.14
N HIS A 272 9.82 -4.74 -6.28
CA HIS A 272 8.89 -5.33 -5.31
C HIS A 272 9.27 -6.78 -5.03
N GLY A 273 9.19 -7.21 -3.77
CA GLY A 273 9.53 -8.58 -3.37
C GLY A 273 8.43 -9.62 -3.62
N GLY A 274 7.22 -9.18 -3.97
CA GLY A 274 6.06 -10.02 -4.26
C GLY A 274 5.11 -10.25 -3.09
N GLY A 275 5.52 -9.93 -1.84
CA GLY A 275 4.68 -10.10 -0.64
C GLY A 275 3.56 -9.07 -0.55
N ALA A 276 2.33 -9.52 -0.33
CA ALA A 276 1.19 -8.66 -0.03
C ALA A 276 1.24 -8.19 1.43
N PHE A 277 0.64 -7.02 1.71
CA PHE A 277 0.60 -6.43 3.06
C PHE A 277 -0.69 -6.75 3.81
N SER A 278 -1.84 -6.47 3.18
CA SER A 278 -3.15 -6.55 3.83
C SER A 278 -3.44 -7.93 4.39
N GLY A 279 -4.06 -7.98 5.57
CA GLY A 279 -4.39 -9.20 6.29
C GLY A 279 -3.25 -9.84 7.08
N LYS A 280 -2.03 -9.30 7.00
CA LYS A 280 -0.85 -9.80 7.72
C LYS A 280 -0.54 -8.95 8.95
N ASP A 281 -0.38 -9.58 10.11
CA ASP A 281 0.11 -8.91 11.32
C ASP A 281 1.60 -8.53 11.22
N CYS A 282 2.07 -7.71 12.16
CA CYS A 282 3.42 -7.14 12.14
C CYS A 282 4.56 -8.14 12.29
N THR A 283 4.31 -9.41 12.60
CA THR A 283 5.34 -10.46 12.64
C THR A 283 5.70 -10.99 11.25
N LYS A 284 4.86 -10.72 10.26
CA LYS A 284 5.11 -11.06 8.84
C LYS A 284 6.00 -9.99 8.23
N VAL A 285 7.24 -10.36 7.91
CA VAL A 285 8.26 -9.45 7.37
C VAL A 285 7.89 -8.86 6.01
N ASP A 286 7.06 -9.54 5.21
CA ASP A 286 6.51 -8.98 3.98
C ASP A 286 5.93 -7.58 4.20
N ARG A 287 5.23 -7.38 5.31
CA ARG A 287 4.64 -6.10 5.68
C ARG A 287 5.59 -5.27 6.51
N SER A 288 6.05 -5.77 7.64
CA SER A 288 6.81 -4.99 8.62
C SER A 288 8.17 -4.53 8.09
N ALA A 289 8.90 -5.39 7.37
CA ALA A 289 10.19 -5.04 6.81
C ALA A 289 10.07 -4.10 5.59
N ALA A 290 9.00 -4.22 4.78
CA ALA A 290 8.73 -3.23 3.74
C ALA A 290 8.46 -1.84 4.34
N TYR A 291 7.74 -1.75 5.45
CA TYR A 291 7.52 -0.50 6.17
C TYR A 291 8.81 0.05 6.77
N ALA A 292 9.66 -0.79 7.38
CA ALA A 292 10.95 -0.39 7.91
C ALA A 292 11.91 0.09 6.80
N ALA A 293 11.92 -0.59 5.67
CA ALA A 293 12.71 -0.18 4.51
C ALA A 293 12.23 1.17 3.94
N ARG A 294 10.91 1.41 3.87
CA ARG A 294 10.34 2.71 3.51
C ARG A 294 10.76 3.80 4.49
N TYR A 295 10.63 3.55 5.78
CA TYR A 295 11.03 4.49 6.83
C TYR A 295 12.49 4.89 6.70
N ALA A 296 13.38 3.93 6.52
CA ALA A 296 14.80 4.18 6.36
C ALA A 296 15.11 4.95 5.07
N ALA A 297 14.55 4.52 3.92
CA ALA A 297 14.76 5.20 2.64
C ALA A 297 14.27 6.66 2.67
N LYS A 298 13.11 6.91 3.27
CA LYS A 298 12.54 8.24 3.42
C LYS A 298 13.44 9.15 4.25
N ASN A 299 13.98 8.66 5.36
CA ASN A 299 14.91 9.42 6.20
C ASN A 299 16.27 9.68 5.54
N ILE A 300 16.79 8.75 4.73
CA ILE A 300 18.00 8.96 3.92
C ILE A 300 17.79 10.12 2.93
N VAL A 301 16.68 10.14 2.21
CA VAL A 301 16.38 11.20 1.24
C VAL A 301 16.11 12.53 1.95
N ALA A 302 15.31 12.52 3.02
CA ALA A 302 15.01 13.72 3.81
C ALA A 302 16.26 14.34 4.47
N ALA A 303 17.24 13.51 4.87
CA ALA A 303 18.54 13.98 5.35
C ALA A 303 19.39 14.62 4.25
N GLY A 304 19.03 14.47 2.97
CA GLY A 304 19.77 14.96 1.84
C GLY A 304 21.00 14.12 1.46
N LEU A 305 21.06 12.87 1.94
CA LEU A 305 22.15 11.92 1.60
C LEU A 305 22.02 11.36 0.18
N ALA A 306 20.82 11.34 -0.38
CA ALA A 306 20.53 10.99 -1.76
C ALA A 306 19.24 11.69 -2.22
N LYS A 307 19.04 11.82 -3.55
CA LYS A 307 17.74 12.25 -4.12
C LYS A 307 16.77 11.09 -4.29
N LYS A 308 17.30 9.89 -4.52
CA LYS A 308 16.55 8.63 -4.66
C LYS A 308 17.25 7.56 -3.83
N CYS A 309 16.48 6.74 -3.14
CA CYS A 309 17.03 5.66 -2.33
C CYS A 309 16.09 4.47 -2.37
N GLU A 310 16.57 3.33 -2.85
CA GLU A 310 15.92 2.03 -2.74
C GLU A 310 16.71 1.18 -1.74
N ILE A 311 16.00 0.54 -0.82
CA ILE A 311 16.57 -0.38 0.17
C ILE A 311 15.94 -1.75 -0.01
N GLN A 312 16.77 -2.78 -0.16
CA GLN A 312 16.35 -4.17 -0.12
C GLN A 312 16.73 -4.80 1.21
N LEU A 313 15.78 -5.46 1.84
CA LEU A 313 15.97 -6.35 2.99
C LEU A 313 15.60 -7.76 2.59
N SER A 314 16.34 -8.77 3.11
CA SER A 314 15.95 -10.17 2.93
C SER A 314 16.08 -10.95 4.22
N TYR A 315 15.25 -11.99 4.36
CA TYR A 315 15.17 -12.83 5.55
C TYR A 315 15.12 -14.31 5.19
N ALA A 316 15.55 -15.14 6.14
CA ALA A 316 15.26 -16.57 6.17
C ALA A 316 14.25 -16.85 7.29
N ILE A 317 13.31 -17.77 7.06
CA ILE A 317 12.29 -18.12 8.06
C ILE A 317 12.94 -18.54 9.38
N GLY A 318 12.44 -18.02 10.49
CA GLY A 318 12.94 -18.35 11.84
C GLY A 318 14.25 -17.67 12.21
N VAL A 319 14.88 -16.87 11.33
CA VAL A 319 16.11 -16.12 11.60
C VAL A 319 15.77 -14.65 11.90
N ALA A 320 16.35 -14.08 12.95
CA ALA A 320 16.07 -12.69 13.34
C ALA A 320 16.84 -11.68 12.49
N GLN A 321 18.11 -11.94 12.23
CA GLN A 321 18.93 -11.01 11.45
C GLN A 321 18.58 -11.07 9.95
N PRO A 322 18.50 -9.91 9.27
CA PRO A 322 18.39 -9.90 7.81
C PRO A 322 19.56 -10.67 7.17
N THR A 323 19.27 -11.52 6.22
CA THR A 323 20.30 -12.24 5.45
C THR A 323 21.08 -11.31 4.54
N SER A 324 20.45 -10.22 4.08
CA SER A 324 21.13 -9.14 3.35
C SER A 324 20.42 -7.79 3.53
N ILE A 325 21.22 -6.71 3.42
CA ILE A 325 20.76 -5.34 3.28
C ILE A 325 21.51 -4.77 2.07
N ALA A 326 20.78 -4.25 1.09
CA ALA A 326 21.35 -3.58 -0.06
C ALA A 326 20.71 -2.21 -0.25
N VAL A 327 21.47 -1.26 -0.78
CA VAL A 327 21.05 0.10 -1.10
C VAL A 327 21.39 0.38 -2.55
N ASP A 328 20.50 1.08 -3.24
CA ASP A 328 20.74 1.65 -4.56
C ASP A 328 20.25 3.11 -4.54
N THR A 329 21.16 4.05 -4.72
CA THR A 329 20.83 5.47 -4.81
C THR A 329 20.70 5.98 -6.25
N PHE A 330 20.77 5.07 -7.23
CA PHE A 330 20.68 5.41 -8.66
C PHE A 330 21.69 6.50 -9.08
N GLY A 331 22.86 6.49 -8.44
CA GLY A 331 23.91 7.49 -8.68
C GLY A 331 23.65 8.88 -8.09
N THR A 332 22.59 9.05 -7.28
CA THR A 332 22.26 10.34 -6.64
C THR A 332 22.83 10.47 -5.22
N GLY A 333 23.45 9.43 -4.69
CA GLY A 333 24.02 9.41 -3.34
C GLY A 333 25.22 10.33 -3.18
N LYS A 334 25.29 11.04 -2.06
CA LYS A 334 26.48 11.80 -1.65
C LYS A 334 27.57 10.90 -1.06
N LEU A 335 27.18 9.71 -0.63
CA LEU A 335 28.05 8.65 -0.15
C LEU A 335 27.89 7.42 -1.05
N SER A 336 28.83 6.47 -0.97
CA SER A 336 28.67 5.19 -1.66
C SER A 336 27.52 4.39 -1.07
N ASP A 337 26.85 3.57 -1.88
CA ASP A 337 25.78 2.70 -1.43
C ASP A 337 26.25 1.75 -0.30
N THR A 338 27.49 1.26 -0.37
CA THR A 338 28.10 0.46 0.71
C THR A 338 28.19 1.24 2.03
N LYS A 339 28.56 2.53 1.97
CA LYS A 339 28.60 3.38 3.18
C LYS A 339 27.22 3.62 3.76
N LEU A 340 26.22 3.76 2.91
CA LEU A 340 24.83 3.88 3.35
C LEU A 340 24.34 2.59 4.04
N VAL A 341 24.76 1.39 3.58
CA VAL A 341 24.45 0.13 4.29
C VAL A 341 25.02 0.11 5.70
N GLU A 342 26.27 0.60 5.91
CA GLU A 342 26.86 0.72 7.26
C GLU A 342 26.01 1.67 8.12
N ILE A 343 25.65 2.84 7.62
CA ILE A 343 24.81 3.82 8.31
C ILE A 343 23.45 3.24 8.67
N LEU A 344 22.84 2.46 7.78
CA LEU A 344 21.57 1.78 8.06
C LEU A 344 21.69 0.80 9.23
N ARG A 345 22.74 0.00 9.26
CA ARG A 345 23.00 -0.95 10.37
C ARG A 345 23.24 -0.26 11.71
N GLU A 346 23.84 0.93 11.72
CA GLU A 346 24.10 1.71 12.93
C GLU A 346 22.84 2.40 13.49
N ASN A 347 21.88 2.79 12.63
CA ASN A 347 20.78 3.67 13.03
C ASN A 347 19.40 3.01 13.03
N PHE A 348 19.24 1.80 12.45
CA PHE A 348 17.98 1.08 12.33
C PHE A 348 18.12 -0.38 12.75
N ASP A 349 17.15 -0.86 13.50
CA ASP A 349 17.06 -2.28 13.85
C ASP A 349 16.09 -2.98 12.89
N PHE A 350 16.63 -3.76 11.97
CA PHE A 350 15.85 -4.50 10.98
C PHE A 350 15.50 -5.93 11.42
N ARG A 351 15.76 -6.32 12.67
CA ARG A 351 15.21 -7.57 13.21
C ARG A 351 13.70 -7.44 13.36
N PRO A 352 12.88 -8.50 13.15
CA PRO A 352 11.43 -8.41 13.25
C PRO A 352 10.94 -7.74 14.56
N ALA A 353 11.45 -8.15 15.72
CA ALA A 353 11.11 -7.53 17.00
C ALA A 353 11.56 -6.05 17.09
N GLY A 354 12.73 -5.73 16.54
CA GLY A 354 13.25 -4.37 16.45
C GLY A 354 12.35 -3.47 15.61
N ILE A 355 11.92 -3.94 14.45
CA ILE A 355 10.98 -3.23 13.57
C ILE A 355 9.66 -2.96 14.28
N ILE A 356 9.08 -3.99 14.91
CA ILE A 356 7.80 -3.88 15.63
C ILE A 356 7.90 -2.81 16.73
N LYS A 357 8.99 -2.79 17.48
CA LYS A 357 9.24 -1.80 18.54
C LYS A 357 9.51 -0.40 17.96
N MET A 358 10.38 -0.30 16.96
CA MET A 358 10.79 0.97 16.34
C MET A 358 9.59 1.70 15.72
N LEU A 359 8.69 0.98 15.07
CA LEU A 359 7.53 1.52 14.37
C LEU A 359 6.22 1.34 15.15
N ASP A 360 6.26 0.82 16.38
CA ASP A 360 5.07 0.61 17.22
C ASP A 360 3.90 -0.06 16.45
N LEU A 361 4.19 -1.22 15.83
CA LEU A 361 3.30 -1.87 14.88
C LEU A 361 2.19 -2.73 15.52
N ARG A 362 2.11 -2.85 16.86
CA ARG A 362 1.05 -3.62 17.52
C ARG A 362 -0.22 -2.82 17.77
N ARG A 363 -0.46 -1.80 16.95
CA ARG A 363 -1.65 -0.94 17.00
C ARG A 363 -2.60 -1.26 15.84
N PRO A 364 -3.91 -1.02 16.00
CA PRO A 364 -4.90 -1.19 14.93
C PRO A 364 -4.83 -0.01 13.94
N ILE A 365 -3.83 0.02 13.07
CA ILE A 365 -3.55 1.13 12.14
C ILE A 365 -3.55 0.71 10.67
N TYR A 366 -3.99 -0.51 10.37
CA TYR A 366 -3.79 -1.14 9.06
C TYR A 366 -4.92 -0.89 8.06
N LYS A 367 -6.19 -0.95 8.47
CA LYS A 367 -7.34 -0.72 7.57
C LYS A 367 -7.23 0.60 6.79
N GLN A 368 -6.79 1.65 7.43
CA GLN A 368 -6.65 2.98 6.82
C GLN A 368 -5.63 3.03 5.67
N THR A 369 -4.71 2.07 5.61
CA THR A 369 -3.69 1.99 4.54
C THR A 369 -4.09 1.06 3.39
N ALA A 370 -5.17 0.31 3.53
CA ALA A 370 -5.58 -0.71 2.57
C ALA A 370 -6.13 -0.15 1.25
N ALA A 371 -6.33 1.16 1.14
CA ALA A 371 -6.66 1.86 -0.09
C ALA A 371 -5.82 3.14 -0.23
N TYR A 372 -5.55 3.55 -1.47
CA TYR A 372 -4.79 4.76 -1.82
C TYR A 372 -3.31 4.72 -1.41
N GLY A 373 -2.72 3.52 -1.32
CA GLY A 373 -1.32 3.28 -1.01
C GLY A 373 -1.01 3.19 0.47
N HIS A 374 0.02 2.40 0.80
CA HIS A 374 0.57 2.26 2.15
C HIS A 374 1.63 3.30 2.47
N PHE A 375 2.17 3.97 1.45
CA PHE A 375 3.28 4.94 1.55
C PHE A 375 2.87 6.30 1.01
N GLY A 376 3.56 7.36 1.49
CA GLY A 376 3.30 8.73 1.08
C GLY A 376 1.97 9.29 1.63
N ARG A 377 1.50 8.79 2.75
CA ARG A 377 0.21 9.14 3.37
C ARG A 377 0.39 10.19 4.45
N ASN A 378 0.66 11.44 4.04
CA ASN A 378 0.77 12.57 4.96
C ASN A 378 -0.57 12.95 5.63
N ASP A 379 -1.68 12.40 5.15
CA ASP A 379 -3.01 12.50 5.72
C ASP A 379 -3.24 11.59 6.94
N LEU A 380 -2.33 10.65 7.22
CA LEU A 380 -2.43 9.66 8.29
C LEU A 380 -1.22 9.73 9.23
N ASP A 381 -1.42 9.40 10.52
CA ASP A 381 -0.32 9.23 11.48
C ASP A 381 0.27 7.83 11.38
N LEU A 382 1.16 7.65 10.41
CA LEU A 382 1.83 6.37 10.17
C LEU A 382 3.30 6.42 10.64
N PRO A 383 3.75 5.49 11.49
CA PRO A 383 5.12 5.50 12.04
C PRO A 383 6.21 5.45 10.96
N TRP A 384 5.98 4.70 9.88
CA TRP A 384 6.96 4.55 8.79
C TRP A 384 7.05 5.75 7.85
N GLU A 385 6.20 6.75 8.03
CA GLU A 385 6.26 8.02 7.29
C GLU A 385 6.96 9.15 8.08
N LYS A 386 7.38 8.91 9.33
CA LYS A 386 8.06 9.90 10.17
C LYS A 386 9.47 10.22 9.67
N LEU A 387 9.91 11.46 9.90
CA LEU A 387 11.24 11.99 9.53
C LEU A 387 12.15 12.21 10.74
N ASP A 388 11.85 11.56 11.84
CA ASP A 388 12.52 11.74 13.14
C ASP A 388 13.99 11.29 13.17
N LYS A 389 14.44 10.51 12.16
CA LYS A 389 15.86 10.15 11.98
C LYS A 389 16.62 11.07 11.04
N ALA A 390 15.92 11.91 10.27
CA ALA A 390 16.57 12.72 9.22
C ALA A 390 17.64 13.68 9.78
N GLU A 391 17.37 14.36 10.90
CA GLU A 391 18.35 15.27 11.53
C GLU A 391 19.58 14.51 12.01
N ASP A 392 19.41 13.36 12.68
CA ASP A 392 20.52 12.55 13.16
C ASP A 392 21.39 12.02 12.01
N LEU A 393 20.78 11.74 10.85
CA LEU A 393 21.50 11.25 9.68
C LEU A 393 22.30 12.34 8.96
N LYS A 394 21.98 13.63 9.15
CA LYS A 394 22.75 14.73 8.57
C LYS A 394 24.23 14.77 9.06
N LYS A 395 24.55 14.16 10.19
CA LYS A 395 25.93 14.04 10.67
C LYS A 395 26.89 13.30 9.70
N TYR A 396 26.32 12.60 8.73
CA TYR A 396 27.09 11.86 7.72
C TYR A 396 27.28 12.66 6.39
N LEU A 397 26.70 13.89 6.28
CA LEU A 397 26.95 14.81 5.18
C LEU A 397 28.33 15.43 5.29
#